data_bf820fd4e6cff2d421d86e5a19d3bb18
#
_entry.id   bf820fd4e6cff2d421d86e5a19d3bb18
#
_cell.length_a   1.000
_cell.length_b   1.000
_cell.length_c   1.000
_cell.angle_alpha   90.00
_cell.angle_beta   90.00
_cell.angle_gamma   90.00
#
_symmetry.space_group_name_H-M   'P 1'
#
loop_
_entity.id
_entity.type
_entity.pdbx_description
1 polymer ?
#
loop_
_entity_poly.entity_id
_entity_poly.type
_entity_poly.pdbx_seq_one_letter_code
_entity_poly.pdbx_strand_id
1 'polypeptide(L)'
;MKQQMTKKTFFIAFVVSLGGFLFGFDAGIISGVMSYVGPQFDLNDAQTGWVVSSSSFAAMFAMLVAGRLSDRIGRKKILLAVAFLYALSAITSAYAISYETLFLSRMVGGLAFGAALILAPTYIAEISTAENRGKLVSIQQLNIVLGFFAAFLSNYYFNQFNISGSEAFNDENVWRWMLGVEFFPAILYFGLLFFVPESPRWLYTQNQSDSAKDILKKIHGATQAEVEIQSIEKNIEESEISKAVSIRELFAPALRFIMIVGITLGILQQVT
;
A
#
# COMPACT_ATOMS: atom_id res chain seq x y z
N MET A 1 -24.12 18.66 13.65
CA MET A 1 -24.57 18.28 12.30
C MET A 1 -23.62 17.18 11.81
N LYS A 2 -24.13 15.98 11.46
CA LYS A 2 -23.28 14.93 10.84
C LYS A 2 -22.75 15.44 9.50
N GLN A 3 -21.45 15.65 9.40
CA GLN A 3 -20.82 16.04 8.15
C GLN A 3 -20.92 14.92 7.13
N GLN A 4 -21.63 15.17 6.03
CA GLN A 4 -21.69 14.21 4.94
C GLN A 4 -20.33 14.16 4.23
N MET A 5 -19.74 12.96 4.20
CA MET A 5 -18.56 12.65 3.41
C MET A 5 -18.82 13.01 1.94
N THR A 6 -17.97 13.85 1.34
CA THR A 6 -18.13 14.22 -0.07
C THR A 6 -17.77 13.04 -0.97
N LYS A 7 -18.44 12.95 -2.13
CA LYS A 7 -18.11 11.92 -3.14
C LYS A 7 -16.64 12.01 -3.57
N LYS A 8 -16.07 13.21 -3.56
CA LYS A 8 -14.64 13.45 -3.90
C LYS A 8 -13.71 12.84 -2.87
N THR A 9 -13.97 13.06 -1.57
CA THR A 9 -13.15 12.47 -0.50
C THR A 9 -13.17 10.95 -0.56
N PHE A 10 -14.37 10.37 -0.78
CA PHE A 10 -14.50 8.93 -0.95
C PHE A 10 -13.71 8.41 -2.15
N PHE A 11 -13.83 9.05 -3.31
CA PHE A 11 -13.10 8.68 -4.53
C PHE A 11 -11.59 8.71 -4.31
N ILE A 12 -11.06 9.79 -3.72
CA ILE A 12 -9.63 9.93 -3.44
C ILE A 12 -9.16 8.83 -2.47
N ALA A 13 -9.89 8.60 -1.38
CA ALA A 13 -9.56 7.56 -0.41
C ALA A 13 -9.61 6.16 -1.04
N PHE A 14 -10.60 5.88 -1.89
CA PHE A 14 -10.71 4.63 -2.63
C PHE A 14 -9.51 4.43 -3.57
N VAL A 15 -9.16 5.44 -4.37
CA VAL A 15 -8.00 5.36 -5.28
C VAL A 15 -6.72 5.11 -4.51
N VAL A 16 -6.46 5.87 -3.44
CA VAL A 16 -5.23 5.71 -2.65
C VAL A 16 -5.18 4.34 -1.98
N SER A 17 -6.32 3.80 -1.55
CA SER A 17 -6.41 2.48 -0.92
C SER A 17 -6.23 1.30 -1.90
N LEU A 18 -6.22 1.52 -3.22
CA LEU A 18 -5.91 0.47 -4.22
C LEU A 18 -4.49 -0.10 -4.06
N GLY A 19 -3.56 0.65 -3.46
CA GLY A 19 -2.27 0.10 -3.05
C GLY A 19 -2.41 -1.08 -2.06
N GLY A 20 -3.44 -1.04 -1.21
CA GLY A 20 -3.82 -2.17 -0.35
C GLY A 20 -4.39 -3.36 -1.14
N PHE A 21 -5.20 -3.10 -2.17
CA PHE A 21 -5.68 -4.15 -3.08
C PHE A 21 -4.52 -4.89 -3.76
N LEU A 22 -3.54 -4.15 -4.28
CA LEU A 22 -2.35 -4.74 -4.91
C LEU A 22 -1.54 -5.57 -3.92
N PHE A 23 -1.39 -5.11 -2.67
CA PHE A 23 -0.77 -5.91 -1.62
C PHE A 23 -1.51 -7.24 -1.38
N GLY A 24 -2.84 -7.19 -1.21
CA GLY A 24 -3.64 -8.41 -1.02
C GLY A 24 -3.57 -9.35 -2.20
N PHE A 25 -3.57 -8.79 -3.43
CA PHE A 25 -3.45 -9.55 -4.66
C PHE A 25 -2.09 -10.26 -4.76
N ASP A 26 -0.98 -9.52 -4.59
CA ASP A 26 0.39 -10.05 -4.62
C ASP A 26 0.61 -11.16 -3.57
N ALA A 27 0.10 -10.94 -2.34
CA ALA A 27 0.23 -11.92 -1.27
C ALA A 27 -0.65 -13.17 -1.47
N GLY A 28 -1.80 -13.04 -2.16
CA GLY A 28 -2.68 -14.17 -2.45
C GLY A 28 -2.25 -14.98 -3.68
N ILE A 29 -1.76 -14.32 -4.73
CA ILE A 29 -1.43 -14.97 -6.00
C ILE A 29 -0.26 -15.97 -5.87
N ILE A 30 0.69 -15.68 -4.99
CA ILE A 30 1.91 -16.46 -4.83
C ILE A 30 1.65 -17.92 -4.45
N SER A 31 0.57 -18.18 -3.71
CA SER A 31 0.22 -19.54 -3.29
C SER A 31 -0.07 -20.48 -4.48
N GLY A 32 -0.76 -19.96 -5.52
CA GLY A 32 -1.01 -20.68 -6.76
C GLY A 32 0.25 -20.81 -7.63
N VAL A 33 1.03 -19.75 -7.70
CA VAL A 33 2.27 -19.68 -8.48
C VAL A 33 3.29 -20.71 -8.01
N MET A 34 3.47 -20.89 -6.70
CA MET A 34 4.49 -21.81 -6.16
C MET A 34 4.26 -23.28 -6.53
N SER A 35 3.01 -23.67 -6.83
CA SER A 35 2.70 -25.03 -7.28
C SER A 35 3.33 -25.36 -8.64
N TYR A 36 3.61 -24.37 -9.46
CA TYR A 36 4.24 -24.49 -10.78
C TYR A 36 5.72 -24.14 -10.77
N VAL A 37 6.08 -23.03 -10.11
CA VAL A 37 7.46 -22.52 -10.06
C VAL A 37 8.39 -23.46 -9.28
N GLY A 38 7.90 -24.03 -8.17
CA GLY A 38 8.68 -24.95 -7.35
C GLY A 38 9.28 -26.11 -8.15
N PRO A 39 8.45 -26.92 -8.85
CA PRO A 39 8.93 -27.98 -9.72
C PRO A 39 9.73 -27.49 -10.93
N GLN A 40 9.34 -26.36 -11.56
CA GLN A 40 10.00 -25.88 -12.77
C GLN A 40 11.44 -25.40 -12.54
N PHE A 41 11.72 -24.76 -11.39
CA PHE A 41 13.04 -24.29 -11.02
C PHE A 41 13.78 -25.21 -10.05
N ASP A 42 13.22 -26.42 -9.78
CA ASP A 42 13.77 -27.42 -8.85
C ASP A 42 14.12 -26.80 -7.48
N LEU A 43 13.17 -26.02 -6.93
CA LEU A 43 13.38 -25.28 -5.70
C LEU A 43 13.30 -26.20 -4.47
N ASN A 44 14.31 -26.08 -3.61
CA ASN A 44 14.22 -26.67 -2.27
C ASN A 44 13.30 -25.87 -1.34
N ASP A 45 12.95 -26.46 -0.17
CA ASP A 45 12.03 -25.83 0.79
C ASP A 45 12.48 -24.44 1.24
N ALA A 46 13.79 -24.24 1.42
CA ALA A 46 14.34 -22.94 1.82
C ALA A 46 14.20 -21.89 0.71
N GLN A 47 14.45 -22.26 -0.54
CA GLN A 47 14.28 -21.36 -1.69
C GLN A 47 12.80 -21.02 -1.90
N THR A 48 11.90 -22.00 -1.79
CA THR A 48 10.46 -21.79 -1.82
C THR A 48 10.03 -20.79 -0.74
N GLY A 49 10.48 -20.99 0.50
CA GLY A 49 10.22 -20.07 1.60
C GLY A 49 10.74 -18.64 1.33
N TRP A 50 11.94 -18.54 0.73
CA TRP A 50 12.50 -17.24 0.38
C TRP A 50 11.74 -16.53 -0.75
N VAL A 51 11.28 -17.22 -1.79
CA VAL A 51 10.45 -16.60 -2.83
C VAL A 51 9.18 -16.01 -2.22
N VAL A 52 8.49 -16.78 -1.35
CA VAL A 52 7.25 -16.33 -0.71
C VAL A 52 7.50 -15.15 0.23
N SER A 53 8.54 -15.20 1.06
CA SER A 53 8.82 -14.18 2.08
C SER A 53 9.59 -12.97 1.56
N SER A 54 10.18 -13.02 0.36
CA SER A 54 11.01 -11.95 -0.20
C SER A 54 10.33 -10.59 -0.25
N SER A 55 9.06 -10.58 -0.65
CA SER A 55 8.26 -9.36 -0.68
C SER A 55 8.08 -8.76 0.73
N SER A 56 7.73 -9.58 1.72
CA SER A 56 7.58 -9.14 3.11
C SER A 56 8.90 -8.64 3.71
N PHE A 57 9.99 -9.30 3.37
CA PHE A 57 11.33 -8.89 3.78
C PHE A 57 11.70 -7.51 3.23
N ALA A 58 11.49 -7.28 1.94
CA ALA A 58 11.73 -5.97 1.32
C ALA A 58 10.79 -4.88 1.86
N ALA A 59 9.54 -5.22 2.15
CA ALA A 59 8.57 -4.31 2.72
C ALA A 59 8.98 -3.74 4.07
N MET A 60 9.63 -4.53 4.92
CA MET A 60 10.15 -4.08 6.21
C MET A 60 11.07 -2.86 6.04
N PHE A 61 11.96 -2.87 5.06
CA PHE A 61 12.86 -1.73 4.78
C PHE A 61 12.10 -0.56 4.18
N ALA A 62 11.17 -0.83 3.26
CA ALA A 62 10.35 0.23 2.65
C ALA A 62 9.53 0.99 3.71
N MET A 63 8.94 0.28 4.66
CA MET A 63 8.15 0.89 5.75
C MET A 63 8.99 1.85 6.61
N LEU A 64 10.25 1.54 6.87
CA LEU A 64 11.14 2.39 7.67
C LEU A 64 11.49 3.71 6.96
N VAL A 65 11.52 3.69 5.63
CA VAL A 65 12.00 4.83 4.83
C VAL A 65 10.85 5.64 4.23
N ALA A 66 9.74 4.98 3.86
CA ALA A 66 8.64 5.57 3.10
C ALA A 66 8.04 6.81 3.76
N GLY A 67 7.86 6.80 5.08
CA GLY A 67 7.34 7.95 5.83
C GLY A 67 8.23 9.18 5.64
N ARG A 68 9.52 9.06 5.95
CA ARG A 68 10.48 10.18 5.83
C ARG A 68 10.64 10.66 4.39
N LEU A 69 10.63 9.73 3.44
CA LEU A 69 10.77 10.06 2.03
C LEU A 69 9.54 10.83 1.53
N SER A 70 8.34 10.42 1.95
CA SER A 70 7.09 11.10 1.60
C SER A 70 6.98 12.50 2.23
N ASP A 71 7.54 12.70 3.42
CA ASP A 71 7.61 14.02 4.05
C ASP A 71 8.48 15.00 3.26
N ARG A 72 9.53 14.51 2.60
CA ARG A 72 10.44 15.34 1.80
C ARG A 72 9.92 15.58 0.38
N ILE A 73 9.44 14.56 -0.29
CA ILE A 73 9.15 14.59 -1.74
C ILE A 73 7.67 14.86 -2.03
N GLY A 74 6.78 14.54 -1.09
CA GLY A 74 5.33 14.59 -1.24
C GLY A 74 4.70 13.20 -1.29
N ARG A 75 3.46 13.12 -0.80
CA ARG A 75 2.73 11.85 -0.70
C ARG A 75 2.37 11.31 -2.07
N LYS A 76 1.82 12.14 -2.93
CA LYS A 76 1.40 11.76 -4.30
C LYS A 76 2.55 11.22 -5.13
N LYS A 77 3.71 11.87 -5.08
CA LYS A 77 4.88 11.45 -5.88
C LYS A 77 5.37 10.07 -5.46
N ILE A 78 5.38 9.79 -4.16
CA ILE A 78 5.79 8.47 -3.67
C ILE A 78 4.74 7.41 -4.02
N LEU A 79 3.43 7.72 -3.91
CA LEU A 79 2.36 6.80 -4.35
C LEU A 79 2.47 6.47 -5.84
N LEU A 80 2.81 7.44 -6.70
CA LEU A 80 3.07 7.21 -8.12
C LEU A 80 4.28 6.28 -8.33
N ALA A 81 5.38 6.51 -7.59
CA ALA A 81 6.54 5.62 -7.63
C ALA A 81 6.19 4.20 -7.17
N VAL A 82 5.39 4.06 -6.12
CA VAL A 82 4.85 2.79 -5.62
C VAL A 82 4.04 2.07 -6.70
N ALA A 83 3.10 2.75 -7.34
CA ALA A 83 2.29 2.16 -8.41
C ALA A 83 3.14 1.70 -9.61
N PHE A 84 4.17 2.49 -9.97
CA PHE A 84 5.15 2.10 -10.99
C PHE A 84 5.94 0.85 -10.58
N LEU A 85 6.42 0.77 -9.32
CA LEU A 85 7.15 -0.40 -8.82
C LEU A 85 6.28 -1.67 -8.80
N TYR A 86 4.98 -1.56 -8.49
CA TYR A 86 4.05 -2.68 -8.61
C TYR A 86 3.95 -3.18 -10.06
N ALA A 87 3.74 -2.27 -11.01
CA ALA A 87 3.66 -2.64 -12.42
C ALA A 87 4.99 -3.26 -12.92
N LEU A 88 6.12 -2.71 -12.50
CA LEU A 88 7.44 -3.25 -12.82
C LEU A 88 7.65 -4.64 -12.23
N SER A 89 7.28 -4.84 -10.95
CA SER A 89 7.36 -6.15 -10.29
C SER A 89 6.51 -7.20 -11.00
N ALA A 90 5.27 -6.87 -11.36
CA ALA A 90 4.38 -7.78 -12.08
C ALA A 90 4.98 -8.25 -13.42
N ILE A 91 5.51 -7.30 -14.22
CA ILE A 91 6.15 -7.63 -15.50
C ILE A 91 7.41 -8.46 -15.27
N THR A 92 8.33 -7.99 -14.42
CA THR A 92 9.61 -8.69 -14.22
C THR A 92 9.43 -10.07 -13.59
N SER A 93 8.45 -10.24 -12.72
CA SER A 93 8.09 -11.55 -12.16
C SER A 93 7.51 -12.49 -13.22
N ALA A 94 6.63 -12.00 -14.10
CA ALA A 94 6.04 -12.79 -15.19
C ALA A 94 7.11 -13.27 -16.20
N TYR A 95 8.16 -12.49 -16.41
CA TYR A 95 9.27 -12.83 -17.31
C TYR A 95 10.49 -13.44 -16.60
N ALA A 96 10.36 -13.83 -15.34
CA ALA A 96 11.45 -14.44 -14.61
C ALA A 96 11.89 -15.76 -15.26
N ILE A 97 13.21 -15.94 -15.42
CA ILE A 97 13.82 -17.12 -16.06
C ILE A 97 14.59 -17.99 -15.06
N SER A 98 14.76 -17.53 -13.84
CA SER A 98 15.44 -18.23 -12.76
C SER A 98 14.87 -17.87 -11.40
N TYR A 99 15.22 -18.67 -10.37
CA TYR A 99 14.93 -18.38 -8.98
C TYR A 99 15.34 -16.95 -8.57
N GLU A 100 16.58 -16.54 -8.91
CA GLU A 100 17.13 -15.25 -8.51
C GLU A 100 16.35 -14.09 -9.13
N THR A 101 15.98 -14.21 -10.40
CA THR A 101 15.21 -13.17 -11.10
C THR A 101 13.82 -13.06 -10.51
N LEU A 102 13.16 -14.16 -10.18
CA LEU A 102 11.87 -14.14 -9.52
C LEU A 102 11.97 -13.55 -8.11
N PHE A 103 12.96 -13.99 -7.33
CA PHE A 103 13.21 -13.49 -5.97
C PHE A 103 13.41 -11.96 -5.97
N LEU A 104 14.28 -11.44 -6.85
CA LEU A 104 14.53 -9.99 -6.95
C LEU A 104 13.30 -9.21 -7.42
N SER A 105 12.55 -9.74 -8.38
CA SER A 105 11.31 -9.12 -8.85
C SER A 105 10.27 -9.00 -7.74
N ARG A 106 10.13 -10.06 -6.93
CA ARG A 106 9.26 -10.06 -5.74
C ARG A 106 9.71 -9.06 -4.69
N MET A 107 11.01 -8.88 -4.48
CA MET A 107 11.52 -7.83 -3.59
C MET A 107 11.12 -6.42 -4.07
N VAL A 108 11.14 -6.16 -5.38
CA VAL A 108 10.67 -4.88 -5.94
C VAL A 108 9.20 -4.64 -5.60
N GLY A 109 8.34 -5.67 -5.75
CA GLY A 109 6.94 -5.61 -5.31
C GLY A 109 6.81 -5.35 -3.81
N GLY A 110 7.67 -6.00 -3.01
CA GLY A 110 7.74 -5.80 -1.57
C GLY A 110 8.04 -4.36 -1.16
N LEU A 111 8.98 -3.70 -1.85
CA LEU A 111 9.25 -2.27 -1.63
C LEU A 111 8.01 -1.41 -1.93
N ALA A 112 7.27 -1.75 -2.98
CA ALA A 112 6.05 -1.05 -3.35
C ALA A 112 4.97 -1.20 -2.27
N PHE A 113 4.63 -2.42 -1.87
CA PHE A 113 3.55 -2.61 -0.91
C PHE A 113 3.91 -2.13 0.50
N GLY A 114 5.16 -2.29 0.94
CA GLY A 114 5.60 -1.76 2.23
C GLY A 114 5.43 -0.24 2.31
N ALA A 115 5.78 0.49 1.26
CA ALA A 115 5.53 1.92 1.18
C ALA A 115 4.03 2.24 1.12
N ALA A 116 3.23 1.50 0.34
CA ALA A 116 1.79 1.70 0.22
C ALA A 116 1.06 1.53 1.56
N LEU A 117 1.43 0.52 2.35
CA LEU A 117 0.81 0.23 3.66
C LEU A 117 0.96 1.37 4.66
N ILE A 118 2.06 2.12 4.61
CA ILE A 118 2.29 3.30 5.46
C ILE A 118 1.63 4.54 4.86
N LEU A 119 1.80 4.74 3.55
CA LEU A 119 1.40 6.01 2.91
C LEU A 119 -0.10 6.13 2.69
N ALA A 120 -0.78 5.05 2.35
CA ALA A 120 -2.21 5.13 2.05
C ALA A 120 -3.04 5.55 3.28
N PRO A 121 -2.93 4.93 4.48
CA PRO A 121 -3.67 5.40 5.64
C PRO A 121 -3.25 6.80 6.09
N THR A 122 -1.94 7.14 5.97
CA THR A 122 -1.45 8.49 6.29
C THR A 122 -2.08 9.54 5.38
N TYR A 123 -2.05 9.32 4.07
CA TYR A 123 -2.66 10.23 3.10
C TYR A 123 -4.18 10.34 3.31
N ILE A 124 -4.88 9.22 3.49
CA ILE A 124 -6.31 9.20 3.78
C ILE A 124 -6.63 9.99 5.06
N ALA A 125 -5.81 9.86 6.10
CA ALA A 125 -5.98 10.61 7.34
C ALA A 125 -5.77 12.12 7.15
N GLU A 126 -4.85 12.53 6.26
CA GLU A 126 -4.54 13.93 5.96
C GLU A 126 -5.62 14.64 5.12
N ILE A 127 -6.39 13.90 4.31
CA ILE A 127 -7.50 14.45 3.53
C ILE A 127 -8.87 14.31 4.20
N SER A 128 -8.95 13.56 5.29
CA SER A 128 -10.21 13.21 5.96
C SER A 128 -10.49 14.14 7.11
N THR A 129 -11.76 14.48 7.31
CA THR A 129 -12.20 15.09 8.57
C THR A 129 -12.08 14.07 9.71
N ALA A 130 -11.86 14.56 10.94
CA ALA A 130 -11.71 13.70 12.13
C ALA A 130 -12.85 12.69 12.29
N GLU A 131 -14.11 13.10 11.97
CA GLU A 131 -15.31 12.28 12.08
C GLU A 131 -15.32 11.10 11.08
N ASN A 132 -14.80 11.27 9.87
CA ASN A 132 -14.85 10.30 8.78
C ASN A 132 -13.56 9.49 8.61
N ARG A 133 -12.48 9.86 9.29
CA ARG A 133 -11.14 9.27 9.15
C ARG A 133 -11.16 7.75 9.33
N GLY A 134 -11.76 7.24 10.40
CA GLY A 134 -11.82 5.82 10.68
C GLY A 134 -12.52 5.03 9.56
N LYS A 135 -13.66 5.54 9.05
CA LYS A 135 -14.39 4.90 7.94
C LYS A 135 -13.57 4.84 6.66
N LEU A 136 -12.86 5.93 6.33
CA LEU A 136 -12.09 6.02 5.11
C LEU A 136 -10.82 5.14 5.18
N VAL A 137 -10.17 5.07 6.33
CA VAL A 137 -9.05 4.14 6.55
C VAL A 137 -9.49 2.69 6.48
N SER A 138 -10.71 2.35 6.93
CA SER A 138 -11.25 0.98 6.81
C SER A 138 -11.45 0.53 5.36
N ILE A 139 -11.58 1.46 4.39
CA ILE A 139 -11.64 1.13 2.96
C ILE A 139 -10.34 0.45 2.50
N GLN A 140 -9.20 0.85 3.05
CA GLN A 140 -7.94 0.20 2.73
C GLN A 140 -7.92 -1.26 3.17
N GLN A 141 -8.41 -1.57 4.38
CA GLN A 141 -8.50 -2.95 4.85
C GLN A 141 -9.46 -3.78 3.99
N LEU A 142 -10.59 -3.21 3.59
CA LEU A 142 -11.51 -3.85 2.65
C LEU A 142 -10.83 -4.15 1.31
N ASN A 143 -10.08 -3.19 0.76
CA ASN A 143 -9.36 -3.38 -0.49
C ASN A 143 -8.27 -4.47 -0.38
N ILE A 144 -7.59 -4.61 0.75
CA ILE A 144 -6.65 -5.71 0.99
C ILE A 144 -7.37 -7.06 0.87
N VAL A 145 -8.51 -7.20 1.55
CA VAL A 145 -9.31 -8.45 1.52
C VAL A 145 -9.84 -8.73 0.11
N LEU A 146 -10.32 -7.70 -0.59
CA LEU A 146 -10.75 -7.82 -1.99
C LEU A 146 -9.59 -8.23 -2.90
N GLY A 147 -8.38 -7.76 -2.63
CA GLY A 147 -7.16 -8.16 -3.34
C GLY A 147 -6.88 -9.66 -3.17
N PHE A 148 -6.90 -10.16 -1.94
CA PHE A 148 -6.78 -11.60 -1.67
C PHE A 148 -7.84 -12.43 -2.40
N PHE A 149 -9.11 -12.00 -2.29
CA PHE A 149 -10.20 -12.67 -2.98
C PHE A 149 -9.98 -12.73 -4.49
N ALA A 150 -9.60 -11.60 -5.10
CA ALA A 150 -9.33 -11.51 -6.53
C ALA A 150 -8.14 -12.39 -6.93
N ALA A 151 -7.10 -12.49 -6.10
CA ALA A 151 -5.94 -13.35 -6.33
C ALA A 151 -6.32 -14.83 -6.33
N PHE A 152 -7.08 -15.28 -5.32
CA PHE A 152 -7.53 -16.68 -5.26
C PHE A 152 -8.46 -17.03 -6.43
N LEU A 153 -9.34 -16.09 -6.81
CA LEU A 153 -10.21 -16.27 -7.97
C LEU A 153 -9.38 -16.34 -9.26
N SER A 154 -8.38 -15.50 -9.41
CA SER A 154 -7.42 -15.51 -10.53
C SER A 154 -6.67 -16.84 -10.60
N ASN A 155 -6.11 -17.31 -9.49
CA ASN A 155 -5.43 -18.61 -9.40
C ASN A 155 -6.36 -19.75 -9.84
N TYR A 156 -7.62 -19.73 -9.36
CA TYR A 156 -8.61 -20.74 -9.75
C TYR A 156 -8.85 -20.76 -11.25
N TYR A 157 -9.10 -19.60 -11.88
CA TYR A 157 -9.37 -19.53 -13.31
C TYR A 157 -8.17 -19.94 -14.16
N PHE A 158 -6.97 -19.48 -13.84
CA PHE A 158 -5.77 -19.86 -14.58
C PHE A 158 -5.47 -21.35 -14.44
N ASN A 159 -5.68 -21.93 -13.26
CA ASN A 159 -5.56 -23.37 -13.06
C ASN A 159 -6.59 -24.15 -13.90
N GLN A 160 -7.84 -23.67 -13.99
CA GLN A 160 -8.86 -24.31 -14.83
C GLN A 160 -8.51 -24.22 -16.33
N PHE A 161 -7.98 -23.10 -16.81
CA PHE A 161 -7.51 -22.98 -18.18
C PHE A 161 -6.36 -23.93 -18.49
N ASN A 162 -5.42 -24.10 -17.55
CA ASN A 162 -4.35 -25.08 -17.69
C ASN A 162 -4.89 -26.53 -17.78
N ILE A 163 -5.78 -26.94 -16.88
CA ILE A 163 -6.40 -28.27 -16.87
C ILE A 163 -7.22 -28.53 -18.14
N SER A 164 -7.85 -27.50 -18.72
CA SER A 164 -8.62 -27.64 -19.96
C SER A 164 -7.78 -27.92 -21.20
N GLY A 165 -6.45 -27.97 -21.08
CA GLY A 165 -5.53 -28.28 -22.18
C GLY A 165 -5.37 -27.18 -23.20
N SER A 166 -5.50 -25.91 -22.79
CA SER A 166 -5.26 -24.76 -23.66
C SER A 166 -3.78 -24.67 -24.02
N GLU A 167 -3.44 -24.57 -25.29
CA GLU A 167 -2.04 -24.38 -25.72
C GLU A 167 -1.40 -23.10 -25.14
N ALA A 168 -2.23 -22.09 -24.85
CA ALA A 168 -1.78 -20.81 -24.25
C ALA A 168 -1.45 -20.92 -22.75
N PHE A 169 -2.03 -21.91 -22.05
CA PHE A 169 -1.88 -22.09 -20.61
C PHE A 169 -1.45 -23.52 -20.32
N ASN A 170 -0.18 -23.73 -20.07
CA ASN A 170 0.42 -25.01 -19.70
C ASN A 170 1.21 -24.85 -18.40
N ASP A 171 1.69 -25.95 -17.81
CA ASP A 171 2.42 -25.93 -16.54
C ASP A 171 3.67 -25.05 -16.56
N GLU A 172 4.27 -24.84 -17.73
CA GLU A 172 5.48 -24.04 -17.88
C GLU A 172 5.22 -22.52 -17.86
N ASN A 173 4.00 -22.08 -18.27
CA ASN A 173 3.73 -20.66 -18.49
C ASN A 173 2.54 -20.11 -17.69
N VAL A 174 1.66 -20.95 -17.14
CA VAL A 174 0.44 -20.51 -16.44
C VAL A 174 0.77 -19.57 -15.25
N TRP A 175 1.82 -19.86 -14.51
CA TRP A 175 2.24 -19.03 -13.39
C TRP A 175 2.72 -17.62 -13.82
N ARG A 176 3.22 -17.51 -15.05
CA ARG A 176 3.63 -16.22 -15.64
C ARG A 176 2.41 -15.32 -15.87
N TRP A 177 1.31 -15.92 -16.32
CA TRP A 177 0.04 -15.24 -16.46
C TRP A 177 -0.57 -14.88 -15.10
N MET A 178 -0.46 -15.78 -14.11
CA MET A 178 -0.90 -15.50 -12.73
C MET A 178 -0.20 -14.24 -12.18
N LEU A 179 1.13 -14.14 -12.30
CA LEU A 179 1.89 -12.97 -11.84
C LEU A 179 1.65 -11.75 -12.76
N GLY A 180 1.61 -11.97 -14.07
CA GLY A 180 1.46 -10.90 -15.05
C GLY A 180 0.12 -10.17 -14.97
N VAL A 181 -0.95 -10.85 -14.55
CA VAL A 181 -2.29 -10.22 -14.47
C VAL A 181 -2.33 -9.06 -13.47
N GLU A 182 -1.45 -9.05 -12.47
CA GLU A 182 -1.30 -7.95 -11.52
C GLU A 182 -0.93 -6.62 -12.19
N PHE A 183 -0.31 -6.67 -13.36
CA PHE A 183 0.01 -5.47 -14.14
C PHE A 183 -1.21 -4.59 -14.43
N PHE A 184 -2.38 -5.20 -14.71
CA PHE A 184 -3.58 -4.44 -15.05
C PHE A 184 -4.10 -3.58 -13.89
N PRO A 185 -4.33 -4.11 -12.68
CA PRO A 185 -4.71 -3.26 -11.56
C PRO A 185 -3.59 -2.29 -11.13
N ALA A 186 -2.30 -2.63 -11.33
CA ALA A 186 -1.20 -1.73 -11.03
C ALA A 186 -1.17 -0.51 -11.97
N ILE A 187 -1.37 -0.71 -13.28
CA ILE A 187 -1.42 0.41 -14.23
C ILE A 187 -2.69 1.25 -14.07
N LEU A 188 -3.81 0.61 -13.71
CA LEU A 188 -5.04 1.32 -13.35
C LEU A 188 -4.81 2.22 -12.13
N TYR A 189 -4.18 1.68 -11.09
CA TYR A 189 -3.81 2.44 -9.89
C TYR A 189 -2.91 3.62 -10.25
N PHE A 190 -1.85 3.38 -11.03
CA PHE A 190 -0.94 4.42 -11.51
C PHE A 190 -1.69 5.54 -12.24
N GLY A 191 -2.58 5.18 -13.17
CA GLY A 191 -3.39 6.16 -13.93
C GLY A 191 -4.36 6.95 -13.05
N LEU A 192 -5.03 6.30 -12.11
CA LEU A 192 -5.98 6.95 -11.20
C LEU A 192 -5.28 7.93 -10.23
N LEU A 193 -4.04 7.67 -9.84
CA LEU A 193 -3.28 8.55 -8.95
C LEU A 193 -3.00 9.94 -9.57
N PHE A 194 -3.03 10.10 -10.89
CA PHE A 194 -2.90 11.43 -11.50
C PHE A 194 -4.07 12.35 -11.12
N PHE A 195 -5.26 11.80 -10.89
CA PHE A 195 -6.45 12.55 -10.47
C PHE A 195 -6.50 12.84 -8.97
N VAL A 196 -5.63 12.23 -8.20
CA VAL A 196 -5.49 12.46 -6.76
C VAL A 196 -4.65 13.73 -6.54
N PRO A 197 -5.09 14.72 -5.74
CA PRO A 197 -4.28 15.92 -5.42
C PRO A 197 -3.11 15.54 -4.51
N GLU A 198 -2.19 16.48 -4.27
CA GLU A 198 -1.20 16.31 -3.21
C GLU A 198 -1.84 16.52 -1.82
N SER A 199 -1.20 16.02 -0.77
CA SER A 199 -1.71 16.20 0.60
C SER A 199 -1.75 17.66 1.00
N PRO A 200 -2.91 18.17 1.48
CA PRO A 200 -3.03 19.56 1.97
C PRO A 200 -2.08 19.83 3.15
N ARG A 201 -1.91 18.86 4.05
CA ARG A 201 -1.01 18.97 5.18
C ARG A 201 0.45 19.09 4.72
N TRP A 202 0.86 18.27 3.76
CA TRP A 202 2.21 18.36 3.20
C TRP A 202 2.45 19.68 2.47
N LEU A 203 1.50 20.15 1.66
CA LEU A 203 1.62 21.45 1.00
C LEU A 203 1.79 22.60 2.00
N TYR A 204 1.07 22.54 3.11
CA TYR A 204 1.19 23.53 4.18
C TYR A 204 2.60 23.54 4.79
N THR A 205 3.20 22.36 5.07
CA THR A 205 4.58 22.27 5.57
C THR A 205 5.63 22.73 4.56
N GLN A 206 5.28 22.79 3.26
CA GLN A 206 6.13 23.34 2.19
C GLN A 206 5.89 24.84 1.92
N ASN A 207 5.24 25.55 2.83
CA ASN A 207 4.86 26.97 2.68
C ASN A 207 3.94 27.25 1.47
N GLN A 208 3.18 26.25 0.99
CA GLN A 208 2.20 26.36 -0.09
C GLN A 208 0.77 26.40 0.46
N SER A 209 0.52 27.30 1.42
CA SER A 209 -0.76 27.38 2.13
C SER A 209 -1.95 27.69 1.21
N ASP A 210 -1.77 28.48 0.16
CA ASP A 210 -2.85 28.79 -0.79
C ASP A 210 -3.27 27.55 -1.59
N SER A 211 -2.31 26.75 -2.05
CA SER A 211 -2.58 25.46 -2.72
C SER A 211 -3.29 24.47 -1.80
N ALA A 212 -2.88 24.41 -0.53
CA ALA A 212 -3.54 23.57 0.49
C ALA A 212 -5.00 24.00 0.70
N LYS A 213 -5.25 25.32 0.80
CA LYS A 213 -6.60 25.92 0.92
C LYS A 213 -7.48 25.56 -0.27
N ASP A 214 -6.96 25.68 -1.47
CA ASP A 214 -7.71 25.38 -2.70
C ASP A 214 -8.10 23.91 -2.80
N ILE A 215 -7.21 23.00 -2.41
CA ILE A 215 -7.51 21.57 -2.38
C ILE A 215 -8.59 21.29 -1.34
N LEU A 216 -8.46 21.79 -0.12
CA LEU A 216 -9.47 21.59 0.93
C LEU A 216 -10.83 22.18 0.55
N LYS A 217 -10.87 23.37 -0.07
CA LYS A 217 -12.12 23.94 -0.60
C LYS A 217 -12.77 23.04 -1.66
N LYS A 218 -11.97 22.45 -2.55
CA LYS A 218 -12.46 21.52 -3.60
C LYS A 218 -12.98 20.22 -3.02
N ILE A 219 -12.44 19.75 -1.90
CA ILE A 219 -12.78 18.48 -1.26
C ILE A 219 -13.93 18.64 -0.27
N HIS A 220 -13.89 19.64 0.60
CA HIS A 220 -14.79 19.80 1.74
C HIS A 220 -15.75 21.00 1.65
N GLY A 221 -15.53 21.91 0.69
CA GLY A 221 -16.25 23.18 0.60
C GLY A 221 -15.58 24.28 1.43
N ALA A 222 -15.98 25.55 1.21
CA ALA A 222 -15.28 26.72 1.74
C ALA A 222 -15.27 26.77 3.29
N THR A 223 -16.43 26.58 3.91
CA THR A 223 -16.56 26.69 5.37
C THR A 223 -15.74 25.63 6.13
N GLN A 224 -15.76 24.39 5.64
CA GLN A 224 -15.02 23.31 6.28
C GLN A 224 -13.52 23.40 6.01
N ALA A 225 -13.11 23.90 4.86
CA ALA A 225 -11.70 24.11 4.53
C ALA A 225 -11.01 25.03 5.54
N GLU A 226 -11.69 26.07 6.00
CA GLU A 226 -11.14 27.00 7.00
C GLU A 226 -10.91 26.30 8.36
N VAL A 227 -11.84 25.47 8.78
CA VAL A 227 -11.72 24.69 10.03
C VAL A 227 -10.55 23.70 9.94
N GLU A 228 -10.43 22.98 8.80
CA GLU A 228 -9.34 22.00 8.60
C GLU A 228 -7.97 22.70 8.55
N ILE A 229 -7.87 23.89 7.95
CA ILE A 229 -6.62 24.66 7.92
C ILE A 229 -6.20 25.06 9.32
N GLN A 230 -7.12 25.64 10.10
CA GLN A 230 -6.81 25.99 11.48
C GLN A 230 -6.36 24.78 12.32
N SER A 231 -6.97 23.63 12.06
CA SER A 231 -6.55 22.36 12.69
C SER A 231 -5.15 21.95 12.25
N ILE A 232 -4.79 22.11 10.97
CA ILE A 232 -3.46 21.81 10.44
C ILE A 232 -2.42 22.76 11.05
N GLU A 233 -2.70 24.07 11.07
CA GLU A 233 -1.84 25.09 11.68
C GLU A 233 -1.54 24.76 13.14
N LYS A 234 -2.57 24.57 13.92
CA LYS A 234 -2.43 24.23 15.35
C LYS A 234 -1.60 22.95 15.56
N ASN A 235 -1.86 21.90 14.79
CA ASN A 235 -1.11 20.63 14.92
C ASN A 235 0.37 20.79 14.52
N ILE A 236 0.69 21.66 13.56
CA ILE A 236 2.07 21.93 13.16
C ILE A 236 2.80 22.73 14.24
N GLU A 237 2.19 23.79 14.75
CA GLU A 237 2.72 24.58 15.86
C GLU A 237 3.01 23.71 17.10
N GLU A 238 2.05 22.87 17.49
CA GLU A 238 2.23 21.94 18.61
C GLU A 238 3.36 20.92 18.36
N SER A 239 3.54 20.47 17.12
CA SER A 239 4.62 19.55 16.76
C SER A 239 6.00 20.21 16.70
N GLU A 240 6.09 21.49 16.39
CA GLU A 240 7.34 22.25 16.43
C GLU A 240 7.78 22.54 17.89
N ILE A 241 6.83 22.79 18.78
CA ILE A 241 7.07 22.99 20.21
C ILE A 241 7.50 21.67 20.88
N SER A 242 6.94 20.56 20.45
CA SER A 242 7.32 19.21 20.87
C SER A 242 8.61 18.81 20.14
N LYS A 243 9.77 19.10 20.73
CA LYS A 243 11.09 18.66 20.23
C LYS A 243 11.04 17.19 19.84
N ALA A 244 11.67 16.85 18.72
CA ALA A 244 11.75 15.50 18.19
C ALA A 244 11.93 14.47 19.32
N VAL A 245 10.88 13.73 19.59
CA VAL A 245 10.87 12.69 20.62
C VAL A 245 11.93 11.65 20.24
N SER A 246 12.92 11.48 21.08
CA SER A 246 13.96 10.47 20.87
C SER A 246 13.33 9.07 20.94
N ILE A 247 13.78 8.14 20.08
CA ILE A 247 13.39 6.72 20.16
C ILE A 247 13.55 6.17 21.60
N ARG A 248 14.49 6.72 22.36
CA ARG A 248 14.70 6.38 23.76
C ARG A 248 13.50 6.71 24.67
N GLU A 249 12.72 7.73 24.33
CA GLU A 249 11.55 8.14 25.10
C GLU A 249 10.38 7.17 24.92
N LEU A 250 10.33 6.37 23.82
CA LEU A 250 9.36 5.28 23.65
C LEU A 250 9.51 4.21 24.74
N PHE A 251 10.71 4.06 25.31
CA PHE A 251 10.97 3.13 26.41
C PHE A 251 10.75 3.73 27.80
N ALA A 252 10.29 4.98 27.87
CA ALA A 252 9.95 5.63 29.14
C ALA A 252 8.82 4.84 29.85
N PRO A 253 8.85 4.79 31.21
CA PRO A 253 7.86 4.04 31.99
C PRO A 253 6.41 4.35 31.63
N ALA A 254 6.09 5.62 31.29
CA ALA A 254 4.77 6.08 30.91
C ALA A 254 4.27 5.48 29.57
N LEU A 255 5.16 5.17 28.62
CA LEU A 255 4.81 4.64 27.29
C LEU A 255 4.99 3.13 27.17
N ARG A 256 5.67 2.52 28.17
CA ARG A 256 6.03 1.09 28.15
C ARG A 256 4.82 0.17 28.03
N PHE A 257 3.71 0.49 28.70
CA PHE A 257 2.49 -0.28 28.62
C PHE A 257 1.88 -0.23 27.20
N ILE A 258 1.81 0.94 26.60
CA ILE A 258 1.27 1.12 25.23
C ILE A 258 2.15 0.37 24.22
N MET A 259 3.47 0.40 24.39
CA MET A 259 4.40 -0.36 23.55
C MET A 259 4.18 -1.87 23.67
N ILE A 260 4.03 -2.39 24.89
CA ILE A 260 3.77 -3.83 25.14
C ILE A 260 2.47 -4.24 24.45
N VAL A 261 1.41 -3.46 24.64
CA VAL A 261 0.12 -3.72 23.99
C VAL A 261 0.23 -3.71 22.47
N GLY A 262 0.91 -2.71 21.89
CA GLY A 262 1.12 -2.61 20.45
C GLY A 262 1.89 -3.79 19.87
N ILE A 263 3.00 -4.19 20.51
CA ILE A 263 3.80 -5.35 20.11
C ILE A 263 2.99 -6.64 20.24
N THR A 264 2.27 -6.82 21.35
CA THR A 264 1.44 -8.02 21.57
C THR A 264 0.34 -8.14 20.52
N LEU A 265 -0.38 -7.04 20.21
CA LEU A 265 -1.39 -7.02 19.15
C LEU A 265 -0.79 -7.34 17.78
N GLY A 266 0.40 -6.78 17.47
CA GLY A 266 1.10 -7.06 16.22
C GLY A 266 1.47 -8.55 16.09
N ILE A 267 1.96 -9.17 17.17
CA ILE A 267 2.29 -10.60 17.19
C ILE A 267 1.01 -11.44 17.03
N LEU A 268 -0.04 -11.14 17.78
CA LEU A 268 -1.31 -11.86 17.71
C LEU A 268 -1.93 -11.79 16.30
N GLN A 269 -1.85 -10.65 15.64
CA GLN A 269 -2.34 -10.48 14.27
C GLN A 269 -1.63 -11.37 13.24
N GLN A 270 -0.38 -11.75 13.50
CA GLN A 270 0.39 -12.59 12.57
C GLN A 270 0.30 -14.09 12.90
N VAL A 271 -0.17 -14.44 14.09
CA VAL A 271 -0.31 -15.84 14.54
C VAL A 271 -1.70 -16.42 14.22
N THR A 272 -2.70 -15.53 14.05
CA THR A 272 -4.07 -15.92 13.66
C THR A 272 -4.22 -15.94 12.15
#